data_32c1b9cbda14208f343d97cd4f184e3e
#
_entry.id   32c1b9cbda14208f343d97cd4f184e3e
#
_cell.length_a   1.000
_cell.length_b   1.000
_cell.length_c   1.000
_cell.angle_alpha   90.00
_cell.angle_beta   90.00
_cell.angle_gamma   90.00
#
_symmetry.space_group_name_H-M   'P 1'
#
loop_
_entity.id
_entity.type
_entity.pdbx_description
1 polymer ?
#
loop_
_entity_poly.entity_id
_entity_poly.type
_entity_poly.pdbx_seq_one_letter_code
_entity_poly.pdbx_strand_id
1 'polypeptide(L)'
;MTVQAGRAGAGRRRRGGFTRAMAWASLLALGFAFTTPALAQNAALKALIEQQQRVQWEDQFDTTMPALSLIESTAPTLSPDTASHVEYAIQRYSDIVRRGGWPRVSSPRRAMRLGTRDENVVTLRRRLMASDDLEQTAGLSDTFDSYVDAAVRRFQIRHGLTPDGVVGQSTLVAMNVPAAVRLSQLETNLVRLRSMSGFLGDRYVMVNIPAAEIEAVEDGRVRSRHTAVVGKIDRQTPILNSAIYELNFNPYWTVPKSIIRKDLIPKMNEDPRYLEKNRIRIFDWHGNELTWQQIDWSTDEATQFKFRQEPGDINSLGSVRINFHNQHQVYLHDTPSKTLFGSDYRFHSSGCVRVQNVRELITWLLQSTTPDWSRARVDQTIRSGAREDVRLKTKIPLYMTYVTAWSNADGVVHFRDDIYNRDGLATGVAGESLAYQ
;
A
#
# COMPACT_ATOMS: atom_id res chain seq x y z
N MET A 1 -42.91 10.97 57.91
CA MET A 1 -42.80 9.87 58.90
C MET A 1 -41.34 9.47 58.93
N THR A 2 -40.67 10.05 59.85
CA THR A 2 -40.13 9.56 61.12
C THR A 2 -38.91 8.72 60.94
N VAL A 3 -37.69 9.25 61.13
CA VAL A 3 -37.01 9.43 62.43
C VAL A 3 -36.20 8.16 62.77
N GLN A 4 -35.00 8.08 63.11
CA GLN A 4 -33.91 8.78 63.83
C GLN A 4 -32.77 7.74 63.98
N ALA A 5 -31.51 7.99 63.83
CA ALA A 5 -30.57 8.71 64.69
C ALA A 5 -29.91 7.83 65.82
N GLY A 6 -28.63 7.99 65.95
CA GLY A 6 -27.88 7.76 67.18
C GLY A 6 -26.47 7.21 66.94
N ARG A 7 -25.40 7.99 66.90
CA ARG A 7 -24.56 8.51 68.01
C ARG A 7 -23.94 7.40 68.87
N ALA A 8 -22.70 7.34 69.28
CA ALA A 8 -21.52 8.19 69.39
C ALA A 8 -20.56 7.52 70.42
N GLY A 9 -19.30 7.95 70.48
CA GLY A 9 -18.41 7.83 71.61
C GLY A 9 -17.07 7.15 71.34
N ALA A 10 -15.99 7.77 71.14
CA ALA A 10 -15.15 8.69 71.91
C ALA A 10 -14.36 8.03 73.10
N GLY A 11 -13.07 8.18 73.07
CA GLY A 11 -12.18 8.12 74.24
C GLY A 11 -10.86 7.43 74.00
N ARG A 12 -9.84 8.12 73.74
CA ARG A 12 -8.79 8.80 74.56
C ARG A 12 -7.69 7.88 75.15
N ARG A 13 -6.46 8.11 74.65
CA ARG A 13 -5.15 8.39 75.30
C ARG A 13 -4.54 7.43 76.31
N ARG A 14 -3.23 7.09 76.09
CA ARG A 14 -1.99 7.54 76.76
C ARG A 14 -0.82 6.63 76.44
N ARG A 15 0.27 7.09 75.93
CA ARG A 15 1.59 7.50 76.45
C ARG A 15 2.33 6.53 77.39
N GLY A 16 3.59 6.26 76.98
CA GLY A 16 4.74 5.82 77.82
C GLY A 16 5.46 4.71 77.06
N GLY A 17 6.73 4.67 76.79
CA GLY A 17 7.87 5.43 77.24
C GLY A 17 9.01 4.45 77.62
N PHE A 18 10.22 4.58 76.98
CA PHE A 18 11.56 4.13 77.42
C PHE A 18 11.76 2.61 77.56
N THR A 19 12.90 1.95 77.22
CA THR A 19 14.35 2.25 77.17
C THR A 19 15.11 1.09 76.53
N ARG A 20 16.24 1.41 75.92
CA ARG A 20 17.49 0.72 75.61
C ARG A 20 17.73 -0.68 76.19
N ALA A 21 18.31 -1.58 75.40
CA ALA A 21 19.55 -2.30 75.69
C ALA A 21 20.17 -2.95 74.40
N MET A 22 21.45 -2.78 74.24
CA MET A 22 22.34 -3.41 73.25
C MET A 22 22.57 -4.90 73.65
N ALA A 23 22.70 -5.77 72.65
CA ALA A 23 23.53 -6.98 72.75
C ALA A 23 24.02 -7.39 71.35
N TRP A 24 25.31 -7.50 71.21
CA TRP A 24 26.06 -8.01 70.06
C TRP A 24 25.94 -9.55 70.02
N ALA A 25 25.66 -10.11 68.84
CA ALA A 25 26.00 -11.50 68.53
C ALA A 25 26.30 -11.65 67.06
N SER A 26 27.56 -11.89 66.75
CA SER A 26 28.10 -12.24 65.42
C SER A 26 27.59 -13.63 65.02
N LEU A 27 27.08 -13.79 63.80
CA LEU A 27 26.94 -15.11 63.17
C LEU A 27 27.11 -14.97 61.65
N LEU A 28 28.01 -15.79 61.14
CA LEU A 28 28.37 -16.01 59.74
C LEU A 28 27.10 -16.27 58.91
N ALA A 29 26.95 -15.48 57.84
CA ALA A 29 26.01 -15.77 56.77
C ALA A 29 26.73 -16.27 55.54
N LEU A 30 26.54 -17.51 55.20
CA LEU A 30 26.86 -18.08 53.89
C LEU A 30 26.12 -17.29 52.79
N GLY A 31 26.90 -16.64 51.95
CA GLY A 31 26.38 -15.98 50.73
C GLY A 31 25.99 -17.02 49.69
N PHE A 32 24.69 -17.26 49.51
CA PHE A 32 24.18 -17.75 48.24
C PHE A 32 23.92 -16.55 47.34
N ALA A 33 24.85 -16.34 46.41
CA ALA A 33 24.67 -15.38 45.31
C ALA A 33 23.63 -16.02 44.33
N PHE A 34 22.38 -15.60 44.44
CA PHE A 34 21.42 -15.75 43.33
C PHE A 34 21.75 -14.70 42.30
N THR A 35 22.63 -15.04 41.38
CA THR A 35 22.72 -14.29 40.10
C THR A 35 21.51 -14.65 39.23
N THR A 36 20.41 -13.96 39.44
CA THR A 36 19.30 -14.02 38.51
C THR A 36 19.73 -13.37 37.18
N PRO A 37 19.44 -13.98 36.05
CA PRO A 37 19.92 -13.52 34.75
C PRO A 37 19.17 -12.28 34.31
N ALA A 38 19.65 -11.10 34.65
CA ALA A 38 19.17 -9.82 34.14
C ALA A 38 19.21 -9.76 32.61
N LEU A 39 20.05 -10.58 31.98
CA LEU A 39 20.14 -10.73 30.52
C LEU A 39 18.92 -11.44 29.93
N ALA A 40 18.33 -12.44 30.60
CA ALA A 40 17.16 -13.16 30.11
C ALA A 40 15.87 -12.32 30.23
N GLN A 41 15.75 -11.53 31.31
CA GLN A 41 14.64 -10.58 31.46
C GLN A 41 14.69 -9.45 30.44
N ASN A 42 15.87 -8.92 30.13
CA ASN A 42 16.02 -7.90 29.09
C ASN A 42 15.75 -8.44 27.69
N ALA A 43 16.09 -9.69 27.38
CA ALA A 43 15.78 -10.33 26.12
C ALA A 43 14.26 -10.60 25.95
N ALA A 44 13.61 -11.06 27.02
CA ALA A 44 12.16 -11.28 27.01
C ALA A 44 11.37 -9.96 26.90
N LEU A 45 11.81 -8.91 27.63
CA LEU A 45 11.21 -7.58 27.55
C LEU A 45 11.42 -6.95 26.16
N LYS A 46 12.61 -7.11 25.59
CA LYS A 46 12.92 -6.65 24.23
C LYS A 46 12.07 -7.38 23.18
N ALA A 47 11.91 -8.69 23.30
CA ALA A 47 11.04 -9.49 22.44
C ALA A 47 9.56 -9.08 22.57
N LEU A 48 9.09 -8.74 23.77
CA LEU A 48 7.72 -8.28 24.02
C LEU A 48 7.49 -6.88 23.42
N ILE A 49 8.48 -5.99 23.54
CA ILE A 49 8.43 -4.64 22.94
C ILE A 49 8.48 -4.74 21.41
N GLU A 50 9.32 -5.60 20.86
CA GLU A 50 9.38 -5.85 19.42
C GLU A 50 8.09 -6.50 18.91
N GLN A 51 7.47 -7.39 19.69
CA GLN A 51 6.19 -8.00 19.36
C GLN A 51 5.04 -6.98 19.44
N GLN A 52 5.00 -6.11 20.45
CA GLN A 52 4.03 -5.02 20.52
C GLN A 52 4.23 -3.98 19.42
N GLN A 53 5.48 -3.64 19.09
CA GLN A 53 5.77 -2.75 17.97
C GLN A 53 5.37 -3.38 16.63
N ARG A 54 5.58 -4.69 16.41
CA ARG A 54 5.12 -5.39 15.21
C ARG A 54 3.59 -5.38 15.08
N VAL A 55 2.88 -5.67 16.17
CA VAL A 55 1.40 -5.63 16.18
C VAL A 55 0.88 -4.22 15.92
N GLN A 56 1.49 -3.19 16.53
CA GLN A 56 1.13 -1.80 16.25
C GLN A 56 1.51 -1.35 14.83
N TRP A 57 2.60 -1.86 14.26
CA TRP A 57 3.00 -1.58 12.89
C TRP A 57 2.06 -2.27 11.88
N GLU A 58 1.68 -3.52 12.12
CA GLU A 58 0.72 -4.23 11.27
C GLU A 58 -0.65 -3.53 11.26
N ASP A 59 -1.14 -3.08 12.40
CA ASP A 59 -2.39 -2.33 12.51
C ASP A 59 -2.30 -0.91 11.92
N GLN A 60 -1.16 -0.23 12.02
CA GLN A 60 -0.97 1.12 11.45
C GLN A 60 -0.91 1.13 9.92
N PHE A 61 -0.42 0.07 9.28
CA PHE A 61 -0.39 -0.03 7.82
C PHE A 61 -1.66 -0.64 7.22
N ASP A 62 -2.48 -1.29 8.01
CA ASP A 62 -3.83 -1.73 7.63
C ASP A 62 -4.91 -0.66 7.95
N THR A 63 -4.60 0.36 8.75
CA THR A 63 -5.47 1.52 8.92
C THR A 63 -5.24 2.47 7.75
N THR A 64 -6.31 2.84 7.07
CA THR A 64 -6.35 3.90 6.07
C THR A 64 -5.70 5.14 6.66
N MET A 65 -4.65 5.66 6.04
CA MET A 65 -4.03 6.91 6.48
C MET A 65 -5.10 8.02 6.46
N PRO A 66 -5.44 8.67 7.59
CA PRO A 66 -6.53 9.67 7.65
C PRO A 66 -6.33 10.88 6.72
N ALA A 67 -5.10 11.08 6.24
CA ALA A 67 -4.75 12.20 5.37
C ALA A 67 -5.21 12.04 3.90
N LEU A 68 -5.54 10.82 3.45
CA LEU A 68 -6.05 10.59 2.09
C LEU A 68 -7.57 10.75 1.98
N SER A 69 -8.30 10.79 3.10
CA SER A 69 -9.76 10.91 3.13
C SER A 69 -10.29 12.27 2.67
N LEU A 70 -9.44 13.28 2.47
CA LEU A 70 -9.85 14.64 2.16
C LEU A 70 -10.29 14.86 0.69
N ILE A 71 -10.06 13.90 -0.24
CA ILE A 71 -10.55 13.98 -1.63
C ILE A 71 -10.85 12.57 -2.17
N GLU A 72 -11.48 11.70 -1.40
CA GLU A 72 -11.93 10.42 -1.95
C GLU A 72 -13.25 10.61 -2.70
N SER A 73 -13.12 10.92 -3.98
CA SER A 73 -14.26 10.80 -4.89
C SER A 73 -14.79 9.35 -4.87
N THR A 74 -16.10 9.18 -4.71
CA THR A 74 -16.75 7.87 -4.88
C THR A 74 -16.90 7.49 -6.35
N ALA A 75 -16.53 8.37 -7.28
CA ALA A 75 -16.55 8.10 -8.70
C ALA A 75 -15.42 7.14 -9.09
N PRO A 76 -15.70 6.03 -9.79
CA PRO A 76 -14.68 5.09 -10.21
C PRO A 76 -13.81 5.67 -11.34
N THR A 77 -12.57 5.20 -11.40
CA THR A 77 -11.64 5.51 -12.51
C THR A 77 -12.18 5.00 -13.85
N LEU A 78 -12.85 3.87 -13.87
CA LEU A 78 -13.46 3.27 -15.05
C LEU A 78 -14.97 3.12 -14.80
N SER A 79 -15.75 3.86 -15.58
CA SER A 79 -17.21 3.82 -15.62
C SER A 79 -17.70 4.02 -17.07
N PRO A 80 -18.96 3.77 -17.41
CA PRO A 80 -19.52 4.08 -18.72
C PRO A 80 -19.31 5.55 -19.13
N ASP A 81 -19.32 6.48 -18.18
CA ASP A 81 -19.24 7.91 -18.43
C ASP A 81 -17.80 8.48 -18.37
N THR A 82 -16.80 7.69 -17.98
CA THR A 82 -15.42 8.18 -17.83
C THR A 82 -14.87 8.78 -19.12
N ALA A 83 -15.21 8.19 -20.28
CA ALA A 83 -14.77 8.73 -21.58
C ALA A 83 -15.28 10.16 -21.81
N SER A 84 -16.53 10.46 -21.49
CA SER A 84 -17.10 11.81 -21.64
C SER A 84 -16.45 12.81 -20.70
N HIS A 85 -16.13 12.42 -19.47
CA HIS A 85 -15.39 13.27 -18.54
C HIS A 85 -13.96 13.59 -19.05
N VAL A 86 -13.31 12.60 -19.69
CA VAL A 86 -11.99 12.82 -20.30
C VAL A 86 -12.07 13.72 -21.53
N GLU A 87 -13.10 13.63 -22.34
CA GLU A 87 -13.34 14.53 -23.46
C GLU A 87 -13.45 15.99 -22.99
N TYR A 88 -14.19 16.25 -21.93
CA TYR A 88 -14.25 17.57 -21.31
C TYR A 88 -12.87 18.03 -20.78
N ALA A 89 -12.12 17.13 -20.14
CA ALA A 89 -10.76 17.42 -19.70
C ALA A 89 -9.82 17.77 -20.87
N ILE A 90 -9.95 17.08 -22.02
CA ILE A 90 -9.19 17.36 -23.24
C ILE A 90 -9.48 18.78 -23.73
N GLN A 91 -10.74 19.22 -23.77
CA GLN A 91 -11.09 20.59 -24.16
C GLN A 91 -10.40 21.60 -23.24
N ARG A 92 -10.48 21.40 -21.91
CA ARG A 92 -9.84 22.27 -20.92
C ARG A 92 -8.32 22.33 -21.08
N TYR A 93 -7.66 21.21 -21.29
CA TYR A 93 -6.21 21.14 -21.48
C TYR A 93 -5.77 21.71 -22.85
N SER A 94 -6.60 21.56 -23.89
CA SER A 94 -6.40 22.23 -25.19
C SER A 94 -6.41 23.74 -25.05
N ASP A 95 -7.31 24.29 -24.22
CA ASP A 95 -7.36 25.71 -23.92
C ASP A 95 -6.12 26.20 -23.17
N ILE A 96 -5.61 25.42 -22.23
CA ILE A 96 -4.36 25.70 -21.53
C ILE A 96 -3.20 25.75 -22.54
N VAL A 97 -3.10 24.77 -23.43
CA VAL A 97 -2.05 24.68 -24.45
C VAL A 97 -2.13 25.89 -25.43
N ARG A 98 -3.34 26.23 -25.90
CA ARG A 98 -3.55 27.40 -26.79
C ARG A 98 -3.13 28.72 -26.16
N ARG A 99 -3.23 28.85 -24.82
CA ARG A 99 -2.77 29.99 -24.04
C ARG A 99 -1.28 30.00 -23.74
N GLY A 100 -0.51 29.04 -24.30
CA GLY A 100 0.94 28.92 -24.10
C GLY A 100 1.35 27.95 -22.98
N GLY A 101 0.41 27.16 -22.43
CA GLY A 101 0.67 26.22 -21.37
C GLY A 101 0.82 26.85 -19.99
N TRP A 102 1.70 26.31 -19.18
CA TRP A 102 1.98 26.77 -17.81
C TRP A 102 3.48 27.01 -17.59
N PRO A 103 3.84 27.89 -16.63
CA PRO A 103 5.24 28.16 -16.33
C PRO A 103 5.94 26.95 -15.70
N ARG A 104 7.22 26.79 -16.01
CA ARG A 104 8.10 25.85 -15.35
C ARG A 104 8.47 26.37 -13.96
N VAL A 105 8.30 25.55 -12.94
CA VAL A 105 8.73 25.84 -11.56
C VAL A 105 10.20 25.45 -11.42
N SER A 106 11.05 26.41 -11.05
CA SER A 106 12.48 26.16 -10.84
C SER A 106 12.71 25.35 -9.57
N SER A 107 13.77 24.53 -9.57
CA SER A 107 14.21 23.82 -8.36
C SER A 107 14.90 24.81 -7.43
N PRO A 108 14.32 25.16 -6.29
CA PRO A 108 14.99 26.01 -5.31
C PRO A 108 16.10 25.22 -4.62
N ARG A 109 17.05 25.93 -3.97
CA ARG A 109 18.10 25.29 -3.17
C ARG A 109 17.56 24.46 -2.02
N ARG A 110 16.32 24.75 -1.55
CA ARG A 110 15.60 24.02 -0.50
C ARG A 110 14.18 23.77 -0.99
N ALA A 111 13.61 22.62 -0.61
CA ALA A 111 12.21 22.30 -0.92
C ALA A 111 11.27 23.37 -0.37
N MET A 112 10.30 23.81 -1.19
CA MET A 112 9.28 24.77 -0.77
C MET A 112 8.19 24.05 0.03
N ARG A 113 7.79 24.65 1.15
CA ARG A 113 6.73 24.14 2.04
C ARG A 113 6.10 25.27 2.83
N LEU A 114 5.05 24.99 3.57
CA LEU A 114 4.35 25.97 4.41
C LEU A 114 5.34 26.83 5.22
N GLY A 115 5.19 28.16 5.13
CA GLY A 115 6.05 29.14 5.76
C GLY A 115 7.29 29.55 4.94
N THR A 116 7.57 28.92 3.79
CA THR A 116 8.64 29.34 2.89
C THR A 116 8.31 30.69 2.26
N ARG A 117 9.28 31.59 2.21
CA ARG A 117 9.20 32.86 1.46
C ARG A 117 10.31 32.88 0.42
N ASP A 118 9.91 32.86 -0.88
CA ASP A 118 10.83 32.72 -2.00
C ASP A 118 10.14 33.20 -3.29
N GLU A 119 10.88 33.82 -4.22
CA GLU A 119 10.34 34.27 -5.52
C GLU A 119 9.78 33.11 -6.35
N ASN A 120 10.33 31.89 -6.20
CA ASN A 120 9.80 30.71 -6.88
C ASN A 120 8.37 30.35 -6.44
N VAL A 121 7.91 30.80 -5.27
CA VAL A 121 6.52 30.61 -4.82
C VAL A 121 5.55 31.39 -5.72
N VAL A 122 5.93 32.55 -6.26
CA VAL A 122 5.10 33.28 -7.24
C VAL A 122 4.88 32.44 -8.50
N THR A 123 5.95 31.81 -9.01
CA THR A 123 5.86 30.91 -10.17
C THR A 123 5.06 29.66 -9.84
N LEU A 124 5.25 29.08 -8.65
CA LEU A 124 4.46 27.95 -8.15
C LEU A 124 2.96 28.28 -8.11
N ARG A 125 2.58 29.45 -7.59
CA ARG A 125 1.17 29.90 -7.57
C ARG A 125 0.60 29.96 -8.99
N ARG A 126 1.31 30.61 -9.93
CA ARG A 126 0.89 30.67 -11.35
C ARG A 126 0.71 29.26 -11.94
N ARG A 127 1.63 28.34 -11.62
CA ARG A 127 1.56 26.96 -12.09
C ARG A 127 0.33 26.23 -11.55
N LEU A 128 0.03 26.38 -10.25
CA LEU A 128 -1.13 25.77 -9.61
C LEU A 128 -2.45 26.40 -10.07
N MET A 129 -2.48 27.72 -10.30
CA MET A 129 -3.65 28.42 -10.88
C MET A 129 -3.92 27.96 -12.32
N ALA A 130 -2.88 27.74 -13.13
CA ALA A 130 -3.05 27.30 -14.52
C ALA A 130 -3.66 25.88 -14.64
N SER A 131 -3.55 25.06 -13.61
CA SER A 131 -4.12 23.71 -13.55
C SER A 131 -5.32 23.57 -12.62
N ASP A 132 -5.87 24.70 -12.15
CA ASP A 132 -7.01 24.81 -11.23
C ASP A 132 -6.80 24.13 -9.87
N ASP A 133 -5.53 23.91 -9.46
CA ASP A 133 -5.20 23.43 -8.12
C ASP A 133 -5.26 24.58 -7.09
N LEU A 134 -5.07 25.82 -7.51
CA LEU A 134 -5.16 27.05 -6.72
C LEU A 134 -6.13 28.03 -7.37
N GLU A 135 -7.04 28.58 -6.59
CA GLU A 135 -7.98 29.61 -7.09
C GLU A 135 -7.25 30.92 -7.46
N GLN A 136 -7.75 31.60 -8.50
CA GLN A 136 -7.18 32.89 -8.96
C GLN A 136 -7.24 33.97 -7.87
N THR A 137 -8.25 33.90 -7.00
CA THR A 137 -8.47 34.82 -5.88
C THR A 137 -7.40 34.75 -4.79
N ALA A 138 -6.63 33.63 -4.74
CA ALA A 138 -5.50 33.48 -3.80
C ALA A 138 -4.35 34.46 -4.06
N GLY A 139 -4.34 35.13 -5.24
CA GLY A 139 -3.36 36.13 -5.60
C GLY A 139 -1.94 35.63 -5.80
N LEU A 140 -1.04 36.51 -6.15
CA LEU A 140 0.38 36.22 -6.38
C LEU A 140 1.20 36.81 -5.21
N SER A 141 1.75 35.94 -4.39
CA SER A 141 2.61 36.28 -3.25
C SER A 141 3.85 35.39 -3.27
N ASP A 142 4.95 35.86 -2.71
CA ASP A 142 6.19 35.12 -2.48
C ASP A 142 6.12 34.18 -1.28
N THR A 143 4.99 34.17 -0.57
CA THR A 143 4.78 33.39 0.65
C THR A 143 4.03 32.09 0.35
N PHE A 144 4.59 30.97 0.76
CA PHE A 144 3.94 29.65 0.76
C PHE A 144 3.02 29.58 1.97
N ASP A 145 1.79 30.00 1.80
CA ASP A 145 0.75 30.01 2.83
C ASP A 145 -0.09 28.71 2.81
N SER A 146 -1.12 28.67 3.67
CA SER A 146 -2.02 27.52 3.79
C SER A 146 -2.82 27.24 2.50
N TYR A 147 -3.12 28.25 1.69
CA TYR A 147 -3.80 28.05 0.39
C TYR A 147 -2.90 27.31 -0.60
N VAL A 148 -1.60 27.68 -0.63
CA VAL A 148 -0.60 27.00 -1.48
C VAL A 148 -0.35 25.58 -0.95
N ASP A 149 -0.25 25.37 0.38
CA ASP A 149 -0.10 24.03 0.96
C ASP A 149 -1.25 23.11 0.54
N ALA A 150 -2.48 23.58 0.68
CA ALA A 150 -3.67 22.82 0.27
C ALA A 150 -3.69 22.55 -1.25
N ALA A 151 -3.27 23.53 -2.07
CA ALA A 151 -3.17 23.37 -3.52
C ALA A 151 -2.09 22.36 -3.93
N VAL A 152 -0.92 22.38 -3.27
CA VAL A 152 0.15 21.40 -3.50
C VAL A 152 -0.31 19.99 -3.13
N ARG A 153 -1.00 19.82 -2.00
CA ARG A 153 -1.55 18.51 -1.60
C ARG A 153 -2.58 18.00 -2.61
N ARG A 154 -3.50 18.86 -3.11
CA ARG A 154 -4.43 18.48 -4.20
C ARG A 154 -3.67 18.04 -5.45
N PHE A 155 -2.66 18.82 -5.86
CA PHE A 155 -1.80 18.47 -6.98
C PHE A 155 -1.13 17.10 -6.78
N GLN A 156 -0.53 16.86 -5.61
CA GLN A 156 0.14 15.61 -5.27
C GLN A 156 -0.82 14.42 -5.35
N ILE A 157 -2.00 14.50 -4.74
CA ILE A 157 -3.02 13.44 -4.76
C ILE A 157 -3.39 13.06 -6.20
N ARG A 158 -3.78 14.04 -7.04
CA ARG A 158 -4.21 13.75 -8.40
C ARG A 158 -3.06 13.31 -9.33
N HIS A 159 -1.80 13.46 -8.90
CA HIS A 159 -0.61 12.93 -9.58
C HIS A 159 -0.06 11.64 -8.94
N GLY A 160 -0.74 11.07 -7.94
CA GLY A 160 -0.34 9.83 -7.28
C GLY A 160 0.91 9.95 -6.40
N LEU A 161 1.21 11.16 -5.95
CA LEU A 161 2.31 11.47 -5.03
C LEU A 161 1.82 11.52 -3.58
N THR A 162 2.72 11.29 -2.63
CA THR A 162 2.43 11.48 -1.20
C THR A 162 2.03 12.94 -0.94
N PRO A 163 0.84 13.20 -0.35
CA PRO A 163 0.32 14.55 -0.14
C PRO A 163 0.90 15.21 1.10
N ASP A 164 2.21 15.38 1.15
CA ASP A 164 2.95 15.98 2.27
C ASP A 164 2.94 17.52 2.26
N GLY A 165 2.49 18.15 1.14
CA GLY A 165 2.51 19.60 0.96
C GLY A 165 3.90 20.17 0.66
N VAL A 166 4.90 19.31 0.45
CA VAL A 166 6.27 19.72 0.15
C VAL A 166 6.54 19.66 -1.36
N VAL A 167 6.99 20.76 -1.93
CA VAL A 167 7.43 20.79 -3.33
C VAL A 167 8.88 20.31 -3.41
N GLY A 168 9.03 19.00 -3.31
CA GLY A 168 10.29 18.26 -3.47
C GLY A 168 10.52 17.85 -4.93
N GLN A 169 11.53 16.99 -5.15
CA GLN A 169 11.93 16.58 -6.51
C GLN A 169 10.79 15.91 -7.29
N SER A 170 10.10 14.93 -6.70
CA SER A 170 8.99 14.23 -7.37
C SER A 170 7.86 15.17 -7.76
N THR A 171 7.50 16.10 -6.86
CA THR A 171 6.46 17.11 -7.10
C THR A 171 6.87 18.06 -8.23
N LEU A 172 8.13 18.51 -8.25
CA LEU A 172 8.67 19.37 -9.33
C LEU A 172 8.68 18.66 -10.68
N VAL A 173 9.10 17.41 -10.74
CA VAL A 173 9.08 16.61 -11.98
C VAL A 173 7.66 16.54 -12.52
N ALA A 174 6.67 16.20 -11.70
CA ALA A 174 5.27 16.12 -12.10
C ALA A 174 4.69 17.48 -12.53
N MET A 175 5.04 18.59 -11.83
CA MET A 175 4.62 19.96 -12.15
C MET A 175 5.17 20.47 -13.47
N ASN A 176 6.39 20.05 -13.80
CA ASN A 176 7.13 20.55 -14.96
C ASN A 176 6.87 19.75 -16.25
N VAL A 177 6.04 18.69 -16.20
CA VAL A 177 5.56 18.07 -17.44
C VAL A 177 4.77 19.09 -18.24
N PRO A 178 5.11 19.35 -19.53
CA PRO A 178 4.43 20.35 -20.35
C PRO A 178 2.93 20.08 -20.52
N ALA A 179 2.13 21.13 -20.64
CA ALA A 179 0.68 21.01 -20.83
C ALA A 179 0.32 20.20 -22.09
N ALA A 180 1.08 20.37 -23.18
CA ALA A 180 0.90 19.61 -24.42
C ALA A 180 1.12 18.10 -24.20
N VAL A 181 2.09 17.69 -23.38
CA VAL A 181 2.33 16.28 -23.04
C VAL A 181 1.15 15.72 -22.23
N ARG A 182 0.61 16.48 -21.27
CA ARG A 182 -0.59 16.09 -20.50
C ARG A 182 -1.83 15.99 -21.38
N LEU A 183 -1.99 16.89 -22.36
CA LEU A 183 -3.05 16.79 -23.36
C LEU A 183 -2.94 15.50 -24.17
N SER A 184 -1.77 15.22 -24.74
CA SER A 184 -1.55 13.96 -25.50
C SER A 184 -1.75 12.72 -24.64
N GLN A 185 -1.40 12.78 -23.36
CA GLN A 185 -1.66 11.70 -22.41
C GLN A 185 -3.17 11.45 -22.23
N LEU A 186 -3.99 12.52 -22.11
CA LEU A 186 -5.45 12.41 -22.05
C LEU A 186 -6.03 11.83 -23.34
N GLU A 187 -5.58 12.28 -24.52
CA GLU A 187 -6.01 11.78 -25.81
C GLU A 187 -5.72 10.28 -25.99
N THR A 188 -4.51 9.84 -25.62
CA THR A 188 -4.14 8.42 -25.65
C THR A 188 -5.04 7.60 -24.74
N ASN A 189 -5.31 8.08 -23.52
CA ASN A 189 -6.14 7.35 -22.56
C ASN A 189 -7.64 7.41 -22.91
N LEU A 190 -8.13 8.43 -23.61
CA LEU A 190 -9.48 8.47 -24.13
C LEU A 190 -9.76 7.26 -25.05
N VAL A 191 -8.82 6.91 -25.95
CA VAL A 191 -8.94 5.74 -26.82
C VAL A 191 -9.04 4.46 -26.00
N ARG A 192 -8.20 4.30 -24.97
CA ARG A 192 -8.25 3.14 -24.07
C ARG A 192 -9.57 3.06 -23.31
N LEU A 193 -10.00 4.14 -22.71
CA LEU A 193 -11.23 4.21 -21.92
C LEU A 193 -12.47 3.91 -22.78
N ARG A 194 -12.56 4.45 -24.00
CA ARG A 194 -13.65 4.13 -24.94
C ARG A 194 -13.71 2.64 -25.28
N SER A 195 -12.56 1.97 -25.39
CA SER A 195 -12.53 0.53 -25.66
C SER A 195 -12.94 -0.33 -24.47
N MET A 196 -12.89 0.22 -23.26
CA MET A 196 -13.18 -0.48 -21.99
C MET A 196 -14.52 -0.08 -21.36
N SER A 197 -15.09 1.07 -21.71
CA SER A 197 -16.26 1.67 -21.07
C SER A 197 -17.61 1.06 -21.49
N GLY A 198 -17.62 -0.15 -22.04
CA GLY A 198 -18.85 -0.91 -22.28
C GLY A 198 -19.54 -1.30 -20.96
N PHE A 199 -20.41 -2.30 -21.03
CA PHE A 199 -21.07 -2.83 -19.83
C PHE A 199 -20.05 -3.49 -18.91
N LEU A 200 -19.75 -2.87 -17.76
CA LEU A 200 -18.80 -3.35 -16.75
C LEU A 200 -19.45 -4.26 -15.70
N GLY A 201 -20.78 -4.28 -15.64
CA GLY A 201 -21.55 -4.92 -14.58
C GLY A 201 -21.78 -3.97 -13.38
N ASP A 202 -22.77 -4.32 -12.56
CA ASP A 202 -23.11 -3.52 -11.37
C ASP A 202 -22.05 -3.63 -10.28
N ARG A 203 -21.20 -4.66 -10.36
CA ARG A 203 -20.18 -4.96 -9.37
C ARG A 203 -18.93 -5.53 -10.03
N TYR A 204 -17.78 -4.88 -9.78
CA TYR A 204 -16.48 -5.28 -10.34
C TYR A 204 -15.31 -4.82 -9.50
N VAL A 205 -14.16 -5.44 -9.73
CA VAL A 205 -12.85 -4.97 -9.26
C VAL A 205 -12.08 -4.39 -10.43
N MET A 206 -11.51 -3.21 -10.26
CA MET A 206 -10.63 -2.57 -11.23
C MET A 206 -9.25 -2.40 -10.63
N VAL A 207 -8.22 -2.80 -11.35
CA VAL A 207 -6.80 -2.56 -11.01
C VAL A 207 -6.24 -1.59 -12.03
N ASN A 208 -5.91 -0.37 -11.60
CA ASN A 208 -5.18 0.57 -12.43
C ASN A 208 -3.67 0.40 -12.21
N ILE A 209 -2.99 -0.23 -13.14
CA ILE A 209 -1.57 -0.61 -13.02
C ILE A 209 -0.67 0.61 -12.82
N PRO A 210 -0.71 1.70 -13.64
CA PRO A 210 0.12 2.88 -13.44
C PRO A 210 -0.15 3.61 -12.12
N ALA A 211 -1.37 3.53 -11.60
CA ALA A 211 -1.73 4.10 -10.30
C ALA A 211 -1.25 3.21 -9.14
N ALA A 212 -0.98 1.93 -9.40
CA ALA A 212 -0.80 0.91 -8.38
C ALA A 212 -1.94 0.99 -7.36
N GLU A 213 -3.20 0.92 -7.87
CA GLU A 213 -4.43 1.10 -7.10
C GLU A 213 -5.49 0.10 -7.54
N ILE A 214 -6.30 -0.33 -6.57
CA ILE A 214 -7.44 -1.23 -6.79
C ILE A 214 -8.70 -0.54 -6.30
N GLU A 215 -9.75 -0.59 -7.11
CA GLU A 215 -11.09 -0.12 -6.76
C GLU A 215 -12.05 -1.31 -6.70
N ALA A 216 -12.78 -1.44 -5.61
CA ALA A 216 -13.97 -2.27 -5.51
C ALA A 216 -15.18 -1.39 -5.82
N VAL A 217 -15.85 -1.66 -6.93
CA VAL A 217 -16.96 -0.83 -7.43
C VAL A 217 -18.27 -1.60 -7.34
N GLU A 218 -19.33 -0.92 -6.90
CA GLU A 218 -20.69 -1.46 -6.80
C GLU A 218 -21.70 -0.33 -7.02
N ASP A 219 -22.66 -0.56 -7.90
CA ASP A 219 -23.70 0.40 -8.29
C ASP A 219 -23.13 1.75 -8.77
N GLY A 220 -22.06 1.68 -9.58
CA GLY A 220 -21.38 2.85 -10.13
C GLY A 220 -20.60 3.69 -9.11
N ARG A 221 -20.36 3.18 -7.89
CA ARG A 221 -19.62 3.86 -6.84
C ARG A 221 -18.49 3.01 -6.30
N VAL A 222 -17.37 3.63 -6.00
CA VAL A 222 -16.26 2.98 -5.30
C VAL A 222 -16.68 2.71 -3.85
N ARG A 223 -16.63 1.44 -3.43
CA ARG A 223 -16.87 0.99 -2.05
C ARG A 223 -15.61 0.98 -1.22
N SER A 224 -14.49 0.61 -1.83
CA SER A 224 -13.17 0.71 -1.20
C SER A 224 -12.08 0.92 -2.24
N ARG A 225 -11.01 1.62 -1.85
CA ARG A 225 -9.76 1.76 -2.60
C ARG A 225 -8.63 1.13 -1.82
N HIS A 226 -7.76 0.46 -2.55
CA HIS A 226 -6.61 -0.22 -1.97
C HIS A 226 -5.36 0.17 -2.73
N THR A 227 -4.34 0.61 -2.00
CA THR A 227 -3.01 0.74 -2.57
C THR A 227 -2.51 -0.64 -2.98
N ALA A 228 -1.84 -0.72 -4.12
CA ALA A 228 -1.29 -1.96 -4.63
C ALA A 228 0.22 -1.87 -4.84
N VAL A 229 0.87 -3.03 -4.95
CA VAL A 229 2.22 -3.16 -5.51
C VAL A 229 2.13 -4.04 -6.74
N VAL A 230 2.55 -3.51 -7.88
CA VAL A 230 2.47 -4.14 -9.19
C VAL A 230 3.84 -4.53 -9.74
N GLY A 231 3.88 -5.11 -10.91
CA GLY A 231 5.09 -5.65 -11.55
C GLY A 231 6.16 -4.62 -11.83
N LYS A 232 7.42 -5.05 -11.75
CA LYS A 232 8.59 -4.27 -12.21
C LYS A 232 8.53 -4.04 -13.73
N ILE A 233 9.33 -3.12 -14.24
CA ILE A 233 9.41 -2.79 -15.67
C ILE A 233 9.76 -4.04 -16.51
N ASP A 234 10.67 -4.88 -16.03
CA ASP A 234 11.09 -6.13 -16.68
C ASP A 234 10.18 -7.34 -16.41
N ARG A 235 9.17 -7.19 -15.52
CA ARG A 235 8.21 -8.22 -15.11
C ARG A 235 6.82 -7.61 -14.93
N GLN A 236 6.31 -7.04 -16.01
CA GLN A 236 5.09 -6.23 -15.99
C GLN A 236 3.86 -7.02 -15.53
N THR A 237 2.99 -6.34 -14.79
CA THR A 237 1.63 -6.81 -14.57
C THR A 237 0.86 -6.74 -15.90
N PRO A 238 0.21 -7.83 -16.34
CA PRO A 238 -0.49 -7.85 -17.62
C PRO A 238 -1.80 -7.05 -17.58
N ILE A 239 -2.16 -6.43 -18.70
CA ILE A 239 -3.48 -5.88 -18.96
C ILE A 239 -4.38 -7.04 -19.38
N LEU A 240 -5.51 -7.24 -18.67
CA LEU A 240 -6.45 -8.30 -18.98
C LEU A 240 -7.83 -8.06 -18.36
N ASN A 241 -8.85 -8.68 -18.92
CA ASN A 241 -10.17 -8.80 -18.34
C ASN A 241 -10.39 -10.25 -17.91
N SER A 242 -10.93 -10.44 -16.71
CA SER A 242 -11.19 -11.76 -16.15
C SER A 242 -12.33 -11.71 -15.12
N ALA A 243 -12.46 -12.76 -14.30
CA ALA A 243 -13.37 -12.77 -13.16
C ALA A 243 -12.75 -13.52 -11.98
N ILE A 244 -12.87 -12.94 -10.80
CA ILE A 244 -12.48 -13.54 -9.54
C ILE A 244 -13.44 -14.68 -9.22
N TYR A 245 -12.91 -15.86 -8.91
CA TYR A 245 -13.73 -17.05 -8.66
C TYR A 245 -13.44 -17.77 -7.35
N GLU A 246 -12.26 -17.53 -6.74
CA GLU A 246 -11.82 -18.28 -5.55
C GLU A 246 -10.85 -17.47 -4.71
N LEU A 247 -10.95 -17.64 -3.39
CA LEU A 247 -10.03 -17.12 -2.39
C LEU A 247 -9.34 -18.30 -1.70
N ASN A 248 -8.01 -18.26 -1.55
CA ASN A 248 -7.27 -19.23 -0.75
C ASN A 248 -6.75 -18.53 0.51
N PHE A 249 -7.27 -18.91 1.66
CA PHE A 249 -6.79 -18.45 2.97
C PHE A 249 -5.57 -19.26 3.41
N ASN A 250 -4.62 -18.59 4.05
CA ASN A 250 -3.37 -19.19 4.54
C ASN A 250 -2.71 -20.10 3.49
N PRO A 251 -2.43 -19.58 2.27
CA PRO A 251 -2.03 -20.40 1.13
C PRO A 251 -0.60 -20.91 1.25
N TYR A 252 -0.34 -22.10 0.71
CA TYR A 252 1.00 -22.42 0.25
C TYR A 252 1.37 -21.57 -0.95
N TRP A 253 2.61 -21.11 -1.01
CA TRP A 253 3.12 -20.48 -2.22
C TRP A 253 4.01 -21.42 -3.01
N THR A 254 3.55 -21.88 -4.16
CA THR A 254 4.39 -22.59 -5.14
C THR A 254 5.17 -21.56 -5.93
N VAL A 255 6.49 -21.60 -5.83
CA VAL A 255 7.37 -20.61 -6.47
C VAL A 255 7.41 -20.85 -8.00
N PRO A 256 7.05 -19.84 -8.80
CA PRO A 256 7.16 -19.95 -10.26
C PRO A 256 8.59 -20.15 -10.75
N LYS A 257 8.78 -20.90 -11.83
CA LYS A 257 10.12 -21.16 -12.41
C LYS A 257 10.91 -19.88 -12.74
N SER A 258 10.21 -18.82 -13.17
CA SER A 258 10.84 -17.52 -13.45
C SER A 258 11.42 -16.87 -12.20
N ILE A 259 10.75 -17.01 -11.04
CA ILE A 259 11.23 -16.53 -9.76
C ILE A 259 12.35 -17.44 -9.23
N ILE A 260 12.26 -18.75 -9.40
CA ILE A 260 13.36 -19.66 -9.05
C ILE A 260 14.65 -19.20 -9.75
N ARG A 261 14.59 -19.01 -11.07
CA ARG A 261 15.75 -18.61 -11.87
C ARG A 261 16.27 -17.21 -11.55
N LYS A 262 15.38 -16.22 -11.49
CA LYS A 262 15.77 -14.81 -11.41
C LYS A 262 16.03 -14.30 -9.99
N ASP A 263 15.42 -14.94 -8.99
CA ASP A 263 15.46 -14.44 -7.62
C ASP A 263 16.01 -15.49 -6.64
N LEU A 264 15.60 -16.76 -6.75
CA LEU A 264 15.91 -17.77 -5.73
C LEU A 264 17.34 -18.31 -5.90
N ILE A 265 17.76 -18.64 -7.12
CA ILE A 265 19.13 -19.09 -7.40
C ILE A 265 20.18 -18.06 -6.96
N PRO A 266 20.08 -16.76 -7.32
CA PRO A 266 21.00 -15.76 -6.82
C PRO A 266 21.06 -15.68 -5.29
N LYS A 267 19.88 -15.71 -4.63
CA LYS A 267 19.81 -15.66 -3.17
C LYS A 267 20.41 -16.86 -2.46
N MET A 268 20.29 -18.05 -3.06
CA MET A 268 20.92 -19.26 -2.53
C MET A 268 22.44 -19.26 -2.67
N ASN A 269 22.95 -18.62 -3.72
CA ASN A 269 24.39 -18.40 -3.89
C ASN A 269 24.94 -17.40 -2.88
N GLU A 270 24.15 -16.41 -2.45
CA GLU A 270 24.52 -15.44 -1.41
C GLU A 270 24.36 -16.01 0.01
N ASP A 271 23.25 -16.70 0.29
CA ASP A 271 22.92 -17.29 1.59
C ASP A 271 22.35 -18.70 1.44
N PRO A 272 23.14 -19.76 1.60
CA PRO A 272 22.67 -21.14 1.48
C PRO A 272 21.52 -21.54 2.41
N ARG A 273 21.30 -20.80 3.50
CA ARG A 273 20.17 -21.02 4.43
C ARG A 273 18.93 -20.19 4.08
N TYR A 274 18.92 -19.51 2.93
CA TYR A 274 17.78 -18.66 2.53
C TYR A 274 16.44 -19.43 2.53
N LEU A 275 16.44 -20.66 2.01
CA LEU A 275 15.22 -21.50 1.96
C LEU A 275 14.71 -21.85 3.34
N GLU A 276 15.59 -22.24 4.28
CA GLU A 276 15.23 -22.58 5.65
C GLU A 276 14.65 -21.36 6.37
N LYS A 277 15.34 -20.20 6.26
CA LYS A 277 14.90 -18.93 6.87
C LYS A 277 13.51 -18.51 6.39
N ASN A 278 13.19 -18.82 5.13
CA ASN A 278 11.93 -18.45 4.49
C ASN A 278 10.90 -19.59 4.47
N ARG A 279 11.15 -20.70 5.18
CA ARG A 279 10.26 -21.88 5.23
C ARG A 279 9.88 -22.38 3.83
N ILE A 280 10.84 -22.42 2.91
CA ILE A 280 10.66 -22.92 1.54
C ILE A 280 11.20 -24.33 1.48
N ARG A 281 10.36 -25.28 1.10
CA ARG A 281 10.70 -26.71 0.92
C ARG A 281 10.83 -27.03 -0.56
N ILE A 282 11.67 -28.01 -0.87
CA ILE A 282 11.94 -28.45 -2.25
C ILE A 282 11.36 -29.86 -2.43
N PHE A 283 10.73 -30.09 -3.56
CA PHE A 283 10.15 -31.40 -3.92
C PHE A 283 10.52 -31.76 -5.36
N ASP A 284 10.80 -33.04 -5.60
CA ASP A 284 10.82 -33.60 -6.94
C ASP A 284 9.40 -33.75 -7.52
N TRP A 285 9.29 -34.27 -8.74
CA TRP A 285 8.00 -34.49 -9.40
C TRP A 285 7.25 -35.72 -8.86
N HIS A 286 7.90 -36.58 -8.09
CA HIS A 286 7.31 -37.73 -7.39
C HIS A 286 6.78 -37.33 -6.00
N GLY A 287 7.10 -36.12 -5.54
CA GLY A 287 6.66 -35.58 -4.24
C GLY A 287 7.65 -35.87 -3.12
N ASN A 288 8.83 -36.42 -3.40
CA ASN A 288 9.89 -36.62 -2.41
C ASN A 288 10.49 -35.24 -2.06
N GLU A 289 10.72 -35.02 -0.78
CA GLU A 289 11.38 -33.81 -0.30
C GLU A 289 12.88 -33.89 -0.48
N LEU A 290 13.48 -32.83 -1.00
CA LEU A 290 14.90 -32.68 -1.23
C LEU A 290 15.50 -31.64 -0.29
N THR A 291 16.80 -31.80 0.01
CA THR A 291 17.58 -30.78 0.70
C THR A 291 18.26 -29.86 -0.33
N TRP A 292 18.59 -28.64 0.11
CA TRP A 292 19.23 -27.67 -0.79
C TRP A 292 20.64 -28.12 -1.27
N GLN A 293 21.32 -29.02 -0.52
CA GLN A 293 22.62 -29.58 -0.87
C GLN A 293 22.56 -30.55 -2.06
N GLN A 294 21.39 -31.06 -2.40
CA GLN A 294 21.17 -31.99 -3.51
C GLN A 294 21.00 -31.28 -4.85
N ILE A 295 21.10 -29.95 -4.88
CA ILE A 295 20.85 -29.11 -6.08
C ILE A 295 22.08 -28.30 -6.38
N ASP A 296 22.46 -28.27 -7.65
CA ASP A 296 23.52 -27.40 -8.17
C ASP A 296 22.97 -25.97 -8.40
N TRP A 297 23.24 -25.08 -7.45
CA TRP A 297 22.82 -23.67 -7.52
C TRP A 297 23.68 -22.80 -8.46
N SER A 298 24.77 -23.35 -9.04
CA SER A 298 25.56 -22.65 -10.07
C SER A 298 24.90 -22.71 -11.45
N THR A 299 23.86 -23.53 -11.60
CA THR A 299 23.14 -23.78 -12.84
C THR A 299 21.65 -23.50 -12.71
N ASP A 300 20.91 -23.70 -13.81
CA ASP A 300 19.43 -23.63 -13.81
C ASP A 300 18.75 -24.91 -13.29
N GLU A 301 19.49 -25.89 -12.75
CA GLU A 301 18.95 -27.18 -12.28
C GLU A 301 17.79 -27.01 -11.30
N ALA A 302 17.88 -26.03 -10.40
CA ALA A 302 16.81 -25.73 -9.43
C ALA A 302 15.44 -25.53 -10.11
N THR A 303 15.39 -25.06 -11.37
CA THR A 303 14.12 -24.86 -12.12
C THR A 303 13.40 -26.17 -12.48
N GLN A 304 14.04 -27.31 -12.25
CA GLN A 304 13.50 -28.66 -12.50
C GLN A 304 12.71 -29.19 -11.31
N PHE A 305 12.75 -28.53 -10.15
CA PHE A 305 12.10 -28.93 -8.92
C PHE A 305 10.92 -28.02 -8.57
N LYS A 306 10.08 -28.47 -7.62
CA LYS A 306 8.98 -27.70 -7.06
C LYS A 306 9.44 -27.06 -5.75
N PHE A 307 9.34 -25.76 -5.66
CA PHE A 307 9.58 -25.01 -4.43
C PHE A 307 8.24 -24.58 -3.84
N ARG A 308 8.02 -24.84 -2.55
CA ARG A 308 6.79 -24.52 -1.87
C ARG A 308 7.09 -23.86 -0.54
N GLN A 309 6.64 -22.62 -0.39
CA GLN A 309 6.70 -21.90 0.88
C GLN A 309 5.48 -22.27 1.73
N GLU A 310 5.74 -22.55 3.01
CA GLU A 310 4.70 -22.88 3.99
C GLU A 310 3.86 -21.64 4.34
N PRO A 311 2.58 -21.83 4.75
CA PRO A 311 1.74 -20.74 5.27
C PRO A 311 2.38 -20.06 6.49
N GLY A 312 2.02 -18.81 6.73
CA GLY A 312 2.46 -18.08 7.91
C GLY A 312 2.85 -16.63 7.62
N ASP A 313 3.35 -15.96 8.63
CA ASP A 313 3.69 -14.54 8.69
C ASP A 313 4.71 -14.06 7.64
N ILE A 314 5.64 -14.96 7.26
CA ILE A 314 6.68 -14.67 6.26
C ILE A 314 6.31 -15.17 4.84
N ASN A 315 5.13 -15.77 4.65
CA ASN A 315 4.72 -16.25 3.34
C ASN A 315 4.59 -15.10 2.35
N SER A 316 5.19 -15.24 1.17
CA SER A 316 5.20 -14.21 0.13
C SER A 316 3.79 -13.79 -0.35
N LEU A 317 2.80 -14.68 -0.20
CA LEU A 317 1.39 -14.39 -0.51
C LEU A 317 0.62 -13.82 0.68
N GLY A 318 1.27 -13.63 1.85
CA GLY A 318 0.61 -13.22 3.07
C GLY A 318 -0.50 -14.17 3.49
N SER A 319 -1.60 -13.63 3.98
CA SER A 319 -2.72 -14.39 4.54
C SER A 319 -3.74 -14.88 3.52
N VAL A 320 -3.76 -14.33 2.29
CA VAL A 320 -4.75 -14.68 1.28
C VAL A 320 -4.25 -14.48 -0.14
N ARG A 321 -4.71 -15.37 -1.02
CA ARG A 321 -4.57 -15.28 -2.48
C ARG A 321 -5.96 -15.21 -3.11
N ILE A 322 -6.15 -14.33 -4.09
CA ILE A 322 -7.38 -14.07 -4.82
C ILE A 322 -7.17 -14.53 -6.27
N ASN A 323 -7.91 -15.54 -6.68
CA ASN A 323 -7.73 -16.21 -7.97
C ASN A 323 -8.69 -15.73 -9.04
N PHE A 324 -8.16 -15.59 -10.25
CA PHE A 324 -8.89 -15.35 -11.50
C PHE A 324 -8.23 -16.08 -12.67
N HIS A 325 -8.99 -16.40 -13.70
CA HIS A 325 -8.45 -17.12 -14.85
C HIS A 325 -7.60 -16.23 -15.73
N ASN A 326 -6.37 -16.66 -16.01
CA ASN A 326 -5.48 -15.99 -16.96
C ASN A 326 -4.33 -16.90 -17.37
N GLN A 327 -3.74 -16.65 -18.55
CA GLN A 327 -2.60 -17.42 -19.07
C GLN A 327 -1.23 -16.97 -18.52
N HIS A 328 -1.19 -15.83 -17.80
CA HIS A 328 0.04 -15.26 -17.25
C HIS A 328 0.35 -15.79 -15.83
N GLN A 329 -0.53 -16.61 -15.25
CA GLN A 329 -0.41 -17.15 -13.89
C GLN A 329 -0.26 -16.07 -12.81
N VAL A 330 -0.84 -14.89 -13.04
CA VAL A 330 -0.88 -13.80 -12.06
C VAL A 330 -2.15 -13.88 -11.20
N TYR A 331 -2.08 -13.31 -10.01
CA TYR A 331 -3.18 -13.26 -9.04
C TYR A 331 -3.04 -12.00 -8.18
N LEU A 332 -4.11 -11.63 -7.46
CA LEU A 332 -4.01 -10.65 -6.39
C LEU A 332 -3.72 -11.39 -5.08
N HIS A 333 -2.95 -10.78 -4.17
CA HIS A 333 -2.61 -11.43 -2.91
C HIS A 333 -2.20 -10.43 -1.82
N ASP A 334 -2.22 -10.90 -0.60
CA ASP A 334 -1.62 -10.22 0.54
C ASP A 334 -0.08 -10.26 0.48
N THR A 335 0.59 -9.61 1.42
CA THR A 335 2.07 -9.59 1.49
C THR A 335 2.55 -9.32 2.92
N PRO A 336 3.66 -9.92 3.36
CA PRO A 336 4.32 -9.51 4.60
C PRO A 336 5.06 -8.17 4.48
N SER A 337 5.38 -7.72 3.25
CA SER A 337 6.11 -6.47 2.99
C SER A 337 5.17 -5.27 2.92
N LYS A 338 4.49 -4.96 4.03
CA LYS A 338 3.49 -3.89 4.13
C LYS A 338 4.05 -2.49 3.91
N THR A 339 5.32 -2.26 4.26
CA THR A 339 5.98 -0.95 4.12
C THR A 339 6.03 -0.43 2.69
N LEU A 340 5.98 -1.33 1.70
CA LEU A 340 5.98 -0.95 0.28
C LEU A 340 4.75 -0.15 -0.14
N PHE A 341 3.64 -0.27 0.59
CA PHE A 341 2.43 0.48 0.27
C PHE A 341 2.55 1.98 0.57
N GLY A 342 3.43 2.37 1.50
CA GLY A 342 3.69 3.78 1.84
C GLY A 342 4.65 4.49 0.90
N SER A 343 5.19 3.82 -0.13
CA SER A 343 6.14 4.40 -1.07
C SER A 343 5.42 5.01 -2.28
N ASP A 344 5.96 6.11 -2.84
CA ASP A 344 5.49 6.65 -4.12
C ASP A 344 5.77 5.67 -5.28
N TYR A 345 6.90 4.96 -5.23
CA TYR A 345 7.25 3.92 -6.20
C TYR A 345 6.78 2.55 -5.71
N ARG A 346 5.82 1.95 -6.42
CA ARG A 346 5.20 0.67 -6.04
C ARG A 346 5.26 -0.41 -7.12
N PHE A 347 6.33 -0.41 -7.91
CA PHE A 347 6.55 -1.35 -9.03
C PHE A 347 7.64 -2.36 -8.65
N HIS A 348 7.30 -3.31 -7.74
CA HIS A 348 8.28 -4.22 -7.14
C HIS A 348 7.96 -5.71 -7.32
N SER A 349 6.76 -6.08 -7.79
CA SER A 349 6.38 -7.47 -7.92
C SER A 349 6.93 -8.13 -9.20
N SER A 350 6.76 -9.42 -9.31
CA SER A 350 7.09 -10.20 -10.52
C SER A 350 5.85 -10.42 -11.42
N GLY A 351 4.91 -9.45 -11.41
CA GLY A 351 3.70 -9.44 -12.23
C GLY A 351 2.40 -9.61 -11.45
N CYS A 352 2.41 -10.30 -10.31
CA CYS A 352 1.25 -10.38 -9.42
C CYS A 352 0.96 -9.02 -8.74
N VAL A 353 -0.24 -8.85 -8.20
CA VAL A 353 -0.67 -7.61 -7.57
C VAL A 353 -0.81 -7.81 -6.06
N ARG A 354 0.03 -7.12 -5.27
CA ARG A 354 -0.11 -7.11 -3.80
C ARG A 354 -1.16 -6.09 -3.41
N VAL A 355 -1.97 -6.41 -2.42
CA VAL A 355 -3.15 -5.62 -2.01
C VAL A 355 -2.97 -5.13 -0.59
N GLN A 356 -3.04 -3.82 -0.38
CA GLN A 356 -3.17 -3.22 0.96
C GLN A 356 -4.60 -3.45 1.48
N ASN A 357 -4.77 -3.59 2.80
CA ASN A 357 -6.07 -3.81 3.44
C ASN A 357 -6.87 -4.96 2.79
N VAL A 358 -6.17 -6.03 2.40
CA VAL A 358 -6.76 -7.15 1.65
C VAL A 358 -7.99 -7.74 2.34
N ARG A 359 -8.06 -7.72 3.68
CA ARG A 359 -9.19 -8.21 4.47
C ARG A 359 -10.49 -7.46 4.18
N GLU A 360 -10.41 -6.16 3.90
CA GLU A 360 -11.55 -5.35 3.50
C GLU A 360 -12.05 -5.79 2.12
N LEU A 361 -11.14 -5.89 1.14
CA LEU A 361 -11.47 -6.33 -0.21
C LEU A 361 -12.11 -7.72 -0.21
N ILE A 362 -11.51 -8.71 0.47
CA ILE A 362 -12.06 -10.07 0.48
C ILE A 362 -13.38 -10.16 1.25
N THR A 363 -13.58 -9.36 2.29
CA THR A 363 -14.87 -9.27 2.97
C THR A 363 -15.95 -8.78 2.02
N TRP A 364 -15.67 -7.70 1.27
CA TRP A 364 -16.58 -7.19 0.24
C TRP A 364 -16.84 -8.23 -0.88
N LEU A 365 -15.80 -8.93 -1.36
CA LEU A 365 -15.95 -10.00 -2.35
C LEU A 365 -16.87 -11.12 -1.86
N LEU A 366 -16.79 -11.50 -0.59
CA LEU A 366 -17.53 -12.61 0.00
C LEU A 366 -18.97 -12.24 0.36
N GLN A 367 -19.21 -11.07 0.94
CA GLN A 367 -20.50 -10.69 1.52
C GLN A 367 -21.69 -10.82 0.56
N SER A 368 -21.51 -10.46 -0.71
CA SER A 368 -22.59 -10.54 -1.70
C SER A 368 -22.73 -11.90 -2.35
N THR A 369 -21.67 -12.71 -2.33
CA THR A 369 -21.64 -14.00 -3.06
C THR A 369 -21.72 -15.19 -2.12
N THR A 370 -21.40 -14.99 -0.84
CA THR A 370 -21.28 -16.08 0.14
C THR A 370 -21.71 -15.54 1.51
N PRO A 371 -23.04 -15.42 1.78
CA PRO A 371 -23.60 -14.66 2.91
C PRO A 371 -23.10 -15.08 4.30
N ASP A 372 -22.61 -16.31 4.47
CA ASP A 372 -22.08 -16.81 5.74
C ASP A 372 -20.72 -16.25 6.12
N TRP A 373 -20.09 -15.44 5.24
CA TRP A 373 -18.79 -14.83 5.43
C TRP A 373 -18.90 -13.37 5.90
N SER A 374 -18.72 -13.18 7.20
CA SER A 374 -18.55 -11.86 7.81
C SER A 374 -17.07 -11.47 7.94
N ARG A 375 -16.77 -10.21 8.21
CA ARG A 375 -15.41 -9.75 8.55
C ARG A 375 -14.83 -10.56 9.72
N ALA A 376 -15.62 -10.84 10.75
CA ALA A 376 -15.18 -11.62 11.90
C ALA A 376 -14.76 -13.04 11.49
N ARG A 377 -15.49 -13.69 10.58
CA ARG A 377 -15.13 -15.01 10.05
C ARG A 377 -13.84 -14.96 9.23
N VAL A 378 -13.69 -13.94 8.37
CA VAL A 378 -12.43 -13.70 7.62
C VAL A 378 -11.24 -13.61 8.60
N ASP A 379 -11.36 -12.78 9.63
CA ASP A 379 -10.29 -12.58 10.61
C ASP A 379 -10.02 -13.85 11.43
N GLN A 380 -11.05 -14.63 11.76
CA GLN A 380 -10.92 -15.91 12.46
C GLN A 380 -10.19 -16.94 11.58
N THR A 381 -10.57 -17.07 10.31
CA THR A 381 -9.92 -17.99 9.36
C THR A 381 -8.45 -17.67 9.17
N ILE A 382 -8.11 -16.38 9.01
CA ILE A 382 -6.71 -15.94 8.89
C ILE A 382 -5.94 -16.29 10.19
N ARG A 383 -6.47 -15.96 11.36
CA ARG A 383 -5.81 -16.22 12.65
C ARG A 383 -5.64 -17.71 12.97
N SER A 384 -6.51 -18.56 12.44
CA SER A 384 -6.40 -20.02 12.67
C SER A 384 -5.15 -20.62 12.05
N GLY A 385 -4.56 -19.95 11.03
CA GLY A 385 -3.46 -20.50 10.24
C GLY A 385 -3.85 -21.71 9.36
N ALA A 386 -5.08 -22.21 9.50
CA ALA A 386 -5.57 -23.31 8.69
C ALA A 386 -5.82 -22.87 7.25
N ARG A 387 -5.40 -23.71 6.31
CA ARG A 387 -5.69 -23.48 4.91
C ARG A 387 -7.17 -23.70 4.63
N GLU A 388 -7.81 -22.73 3.98
CA GLU A 388 -9.19 -22.84 3.54
C GLU A 388 -9.33 -22.24 2.12
N ASP A 389 -9.90 -23.00 1.18
CA ASP A 389 -10.16 -22.56 -0.19
C ASP A 389 -11.66 -22.29 -0.32
N VAL A 390 -12.02 -21.03 -0.66
CA VAL A 390 -13.41 -20.57 -0.73
C VAL A 390 -13.75 -20.13 -2.14
N ARG A 391 -14.64 -20.86 -2.81
CA ARG A 391 -15.18 -20.48 -4.12
C ARG A 391 -16.31 -19.48 -3.96
N LEU A 392 -16.26 -18.41 -4.75
CA LEU A 392 -17.37 -17.46 -4.84
C LEU A 392 -18.55 -18.12 -5.56
N LYS A 393 -19.76 -17.99 -5.01
CA LYS A 393 -21.00 -18.47 -5.67
C LYS A 393 -21.26 -17.73 -6.98
N THR A 394 -20.96 -16.43 -7.02
CA THR A 394 -20.99 -15.60 -8.23
C THR A 394 -19.62 -15.01 -8.46
N LYS A 395 -19.06 -15.23 -9.65
CA LYS A 395 -17.77 -14.63 -10.04
C LYS A 395 -17.92 -13.12 -10.15
N ILE A 396 -16.87 -12.39 -9.74
CA ILE A 396 -16.85 -10.92 -9.79
C ILE A 396 -15.91 -10.49 -10.93
N PRO A 397 -16.38 -9.69 -11.91
CA PRO A 397 -15.54 -9.16 -12.98
C PRO A 397 -14.30 -8.46 -12.44
N LEU A 398 -13.18 -8.67 -13.10
CA LEU A 398 -11.89 -8.06 -12.81
C LEU A 398 -11.32 -7.42 -14.07
N TYR A 399 -11.05 -6.13 -14.00
CA TYR A 399 -10.43 -5.34 -15.06
C TYR A 399 -9.04 -4.90 -14.61
N MET A 400 -8.00 -5.45 -15.20
CA MET A 400 -6.61 -5.02 -14.99
C MET A 400 -6.24 -4.10 -16.14
N THR A 401 -6.15 -2.80 -15.86
CA THR A 401 -6.08 -1.73 -16.85
C THR A 401 -4.76 -0.96 -16.79
N TYR A 402 -4.48 -0.22 -17.86
CA TYR A 402 -3.33 0.67 -17.92
C TYR A 402 -3.81 2.08 -18.31
N VAL A 403 -4.26 2.84 -17.32
CA VAL A 403 -4.80 4.20 -17.50
C VAL A 403 -3.89 5.18 -16.78
N THR A 404 -3.18 6.00 -17.55
CA THR A 404 -2.22 6.99 -17.04
C THR A 404 -2.82 8.38 -16.89
N ALA A 405 -3.97 8.65 -17.54
CA ALA A 405 -4.72 9.89 -17.37
C ALA A 405 -6.22 9.63 -17.44
N TRP A 406 -6.99 10.20 -16.51
CA TRP A 406 -8.45 10.11 -16.48
C TRP A 406 -9.07 11.32 -15.78
N SER A 407 -10.37 11.49 -15.96
CA SER A 407 -11.17 12.49 -15.25
C SER A 407 -12.43 11.81 -14.70
N ASN A 408 -12.85 12.21 -13.51
CA ASN A 408 -14.05 11.74 -12.84
C ASN A 408 -15.20 12.75 -12.98
N ALA A 409 -16.38 12.38 -12.51
CA ALA A 409 -17.57 13.22 -12.52
C ALA A 409 -17.43 14.54 -11.75
N ASP A 410 -16.50 14.60 -10.79
CA ASP A 410 -16.14 15.81 -10.03
C ASP A 410 -15.21 16.77 -10.80
N GLY A 411 -14.85 16.45 -12.04
CA GLY A 411 -14.00 17.26 -12.91
C GLY A 411 -12.51 17.26 -12.55
N VAL A 412 -12.10 16.46 -11.57
CA VAL A 412 -10.69 16.31 -11.22
C VAL A 412 -9.98 15.45 -12.27
N VAL A 413 -8.87 15.98 -12.80
CA VAL A 413 -8.05 15.27 -13.79
C VAL A 413 -6.84 14.65 -13.10
N HIS A 414 -6.73 13.35 -13.20
CA HIS A 414 -5.67 12.55 -12.62
C HIS A 414 -4.61 12.18 -13.65
N PHE A 415 -3.35 12.11 -13.22
CA PHE A 415 -2.23 11.66 -14.04
C PHE A 415 -1.35 10.68 -13.27
N ARG A 416 -0.79 9.72 -13.97
CA ARG A 416 0.24 8.78 -13.47
C ARG A 416 1.37 8.71 -14.48
N ASP A 417 2.54 8.31 -14.02
CA ASP A 417 3.68 8.09 -14.90
C ASP A 417 3.44 6.87 -15.80
N ASP A 418 3.89 6.96 -17.05
CA ASP A 418 3.85 5.86 -18.00
C ASP A 418 5.01 4.88 -17.75
N ILE A 419 4.99 4.22 -16.59
CA ILE A 419 6.09 3.40 -16.09
C ILE A 419 6.48 2.22 -17.02
N TYR A 420 5.54 1.74 -17.84
CA TYR A 420 5.79 0.65 -18.79
C TYR A 420 5.97 1.15 -20.24
N ASN A 421 6.06 2.47 -20.43
CA ASN A 421 6.21 3.13 -21.72
C ASN A 421 5.18 2.68 -22.78
N ARG A 422 3.89 2.76 -22.41
CA ARG A 422 2.76 2.33 -23.24
C ARG A 422 1.95 3.47 -23.85
N ASP A 423 2.23 4.73 -23.48
CA ASP A 423 1.54 5.90 -24.02
C ASP A 423 2.07 6.30 -25.40
N GLY A 424 3.23 5.79 -25.79
CA GLY A 424 3.87 6.17 -27.07
C GLY A 424 4.32 7.62 -27.13
N LEU A 425 4.33 8.30 -25.99
CA LEU A 425 4.76 9.69 -25.92
C LEU A 425 6.28 9.72 -25.83
N ALA A 426 6.94 10.46 -26.69
CA ALA A 426 8.36 10.77 -26.56
C ALA A 426 8.55 11.69 -25.34
N THR A 427 8.46 11.12 -24.15
CA THR A 427 8.68 11.84 -22.91
C THR A 427 10.19 11.98 -22.71
N GLY A 428 10.72 13.20 -22.93
CA GLY A 428 12.02 13.59 -22.41
C GLY A 428 12.14 13.49 -20.88
N VAL A 429 11.11 12.95 -20.22
CA VAL A 429 10.94 12.77 -18.78
C VAL A 429 11.22 11.32 -18.34
N ALA A 430 11.18 10.35 -19.26
CA ALA A 430 11.46 8.95 -18.93
C ALA A 430 12.92 8.72 -18.45
N GLY A 431 13.85 9.62 -18.79
CA GLY A 431 15.24 9.58 -18.31
C GLY A 431 15.44 10.12 -16.90
N GLU A 432 14.56 11.03 -16.42
CA GLU A 432 14.67 11.61 -15.07
C GLU A 432 13.82 10.85 -14.05
N SER A 433 12.77 10.13 -14.46
CA SER A 433 11.94 9.27 -13.60
C SER A 433 12.70 8.05 -13.04
N LEU A 434 13.80 7.63 -13.67
CA LEU A 434 14.65 6.51 -13.22
C LEU A 434 15.58 6.89 -12.05
N ALA A 435 15.52 8.11 -11.54
CA ALA A 435 16.33 8.55 -10.40
C ALA A 435 15.83 8.01 -9.03
N TYR A 436 14.87 7.08 -9.03
CA TYR A 436 14.37 6.39 -7.83
C TYR A 436 15.00 4.97 -7.62
N GLN A 437 16.19 4.74 -8.18
CA GLN A 437 16.95 3.52 -7.86
C GLN A 437 17.97 3.78 -6.74
#